data_2dc8185d1e9e33b623457f838aacfb64
#
_entry.id   2dc8185d1e9e33b623457f838aacfb64
#
_cell.length_a   1.000
_cell.length_b   1.000
_cell.length_c   1.000
_cell.angle_alpha   90.00
_cell.angle_beta   90.00
_cell.angle_gamma   90.00
#
_symmetry.space_group_name_H-M   'P 1'
#
loop_
_entity.id
_entity.type
_entity.pdbx_description
1 polymer ?
#
loop_
_entity_poly.entity_id
_entity_poly.type
_entity_poly.pdbx_seq_one_letter_code
_entity_poly.pdbx_strand_id
1 'polypeptide(L)'
;MIRLFQPSDLETIVQIAKKAWKPIFEGFRQQLGDELYSIIYENRLSDKRYQLTEFTAEFPRQCYVCERNGKIVGFVTFGLNRETKTGFLSNNAADPDSGEKGVGQEMYAAVFERMRQEGMIAVKVSTGLDEGHAPARRAYERAGFEKNLKSVTYYKKL
;
A
#
# COMPACT_ATOMS: atom_id res chain seq x y z
N MET A 1 -6.10 -16.24 6.11
CA MET A 1 -6.27 -16.71 4.71
C MET A 1 -6.13 -15.52 3.75
N ILE A 2 -5.36 -15.70 2.68
CA ILE A 2 -5.26 -14.68 1.61
C ILE A 2 -6.19 -15.10 0.47
N ARG A 3 -6.99 -14.16 -0.03
CA ARG A 3 -7.88 -14.38 -1.17
C ARG A 3 -7.93 -13.15 -2.09
N LEU A 4 -8.44 -13.35 -3.29
CA LEU A 4 -8.74 -12.25 -4.19
C LEU A 4 -9.76 -11.29 -3.59
N PHE A 5 -9.58 -10.02 -3.86
CA PHE A 5 -10.56 -8.96 -3.60
C PHE A 5 -11.89 -9.25 -4.28
N GLN A 6 -12.96 -8.89 -3.61
CA GLN A 6 -14.33 -8.86 -4.16
C GLN A 6 -14.90 -7.44 -4.00
N PRO A 7 -15.81 -6.99 -4.87
CA PRO A 7 -16.37 -5.63 -4.77
C PRO A 7 -16.98 -5.29 -3.41
N SER A 8 -17.54 -6.28 -2.72
CA SER A 8 -18.06 -6.14 -1.34
C SER A 8 -16.99 -5.80 -0.29
N ASP A 9 -15.72 -6.03 -0.59
CA ASP A 9 -14.60 -5.76 0.32
C ASP A 9 -14.18 -4.28 0.30
N LEU A 10 -14.59 -3.52 -0.72
CA LEU A 10 -14.07 -2.17 -0.99
C LEU A 10 -14.20 -1.25 0.23
N GLU A 11 -15.35 -1.21 0.86
CA GLU A 11 -15.55 -0.33 2.01
C GLU A 11 -14.60 -0.67 3.16
N THR A 12 -14.41 -1.96 3.41
CA THR A 12 -13.52 -2.43 4.48
C THR A 12 -12.06 -2.05 4.20
N ILE A 13 -11.56 -2.31 2.99
CA ILE A 13 -10.16 -1.95 2.66
C ILE A 13 -9.93 -0.44 2.64
N VAL A 14 -10.94 0.36 2.28
CA VAL A 14 -10.90 1.83 2.36
C VAL A 14 -10.77 2.29 3.82
N GLN A 15 -11.53 1.71 4.75
CA GLN A 15 -11.43 2.05 6.17
C GLN A 15 -10.06 1.66 6.75
N ILE A 16 -9.54 0.49 6.40
CA ILE A 16 -8.18 0.07 6.79
C ILE A 16 -7.15 1.06 6.24
N ALA A 17 -7.25 1.44 4.96
CA ALA A 17 -6.34 2.41 4.36
C ALA A 17 -6.39 3.76 5.08
N LYS A 18 -7.56 4.32 5.34
CA LYS A 18 -7.71 5.61 6.05
C LYS A 18 -7.04 5.59 7.41
N LYS A 19 -7.22 4.53 8.19
CA LYS A 19 -6.55 4.36 9.49
C LYS A 19 -5.03 4.28 9.35
N ALA A 20 -4.54 3.44 8.44
CA ALA A 20 -3.12 3.19 8.26
C ALA A 20 -2.36 4.43 7.72
N TRP A 21 -2.98 5.23 6.85
CA TRP A 21 -2.38 6.44 6.28
C TRP A 21 -2.53 7.69 7.15
N LYS A 22 -3.39 7.68 8.17
CA LYS A 22 -3.61 8.83 9.04
C LYS A 22 -2.29 9.39 9.62
N PRO A 23 -1.43 8.61 10.29
CA PRO A 23 -0.17 9.15 10.84
C PRO A 23 0.80 9.64 9.76
N ILE A 24 0.76 9.07 8.55
CA ILE A 24 1.56 9.52 7.41
C ILE A 24 1.13 10.92 6.97
N PHE A 25 -0.16 11.12 6.75
CA PHE A 25 -0.68 12.43 6.35
C PHE A 25 -0.52 13.49 7.42
N GLU A 26 -0.66 13.14 8.70
CA GLU A 26 -0.34 14.03 9.82
C GLU A 26 1.14 14.45 9.80
N GLY A 27 2.05 13.54 9.56
CA GLY A 27 3.47 13.82 9.39
C GLY A 27 3.78 14.71 8.18
N PHE A 28 3.11 14.50 7.05
CA PHE A 28 3.25 15.35 5.87
C PHE A 28 2.75 16.78 6.15
N ARG A 29 1.60 16.93 6.82
CA ARG A 29 1.09 18.24 7.23
C ARG A 29 2.07 18.99 8.14
N GLN A 30 2.67 18.30 9.11
CA GLN A 30 3.68 18.89 9.99
C GLN A 30 4.93 19.38 9.22
N GLN A 31 5.38 18.63 8.21
CA GLN A 31 6.58 18.98 7.44
C GLN A 31 6.34 20.08 6.41
N LEU A 32 5.18 20.10 5.77
CA LEU A 32 4.86 21.03 4.67
C LEU A 32 4.17 22.32 5.16
N GLY A 33 3.58 22.29 6.36
CA GLY A 33 2.66 23.31 6.83
C GLY A 33 1.27 23.17 6.19
N ASP A 34 0.25 23.76 6.82
CA ASP A 34 -1.14 23.57 6.42
C ASP A 34 -1.42 24.00 4.98
N GLU A 35 -0.90 25.16 4.57
CA GLU A 35 -1.19 25.73 3.25
C GLU A 35 -0.68 24.82 2.12
N LEU A 36 0.60 24.43 2.16
CA LEU A 36 1.20 23.62 1.11
C LEU A 36 0.65 22.19 1.14
N TYR A 37 0.38 21.67 2.33
CA TYR A 37 -0.27 20.36 2.50
C TYR A 37 -1.66 20.34 1.86
N SER A 38 -2.49 21.36 2.10
CA SER A 38 -3.82 21.47 1.47
C SER A 38 -3.76 21.45 -0.05
N ILE A 39 -2.84 22.20 -0.63
CA ILE A 39 -2.66 22.26 -2.09
C ILE A 39 -2.26 20.88 -2.66
N ILE A 40 -1.34 20.19 -1.99
CA ILE A 40 -0.73 18.96 -2.52
C ILE A 40 -1.55 17.70 -2.19
N TYR A 41 -2.12 17.60 -0.98
CA TYR A 41 -2.70 16.37 -0.45
C TYR A 41 -4.21 16.40 -0.15
N GLU A 42 -4.83 17.55 0.04
CA GLU A 42 -6.29 17.64 0.25
C GLU A 42 -7.04 17.70 -1.09
N ASN A 43 -6.88 16.66 -1.90
CA ASN A 43 -7.51 16.55 -3.19
C ASN A 43 -7.93 15.09 -3.49
N ARG A 44 -8.72 14.92 -4.55
CA ARG A 44 -9.25 13.60 -4.95
C ARG A 44 -8.15 12.58 -5.23
N LEU A 45 -7.03 12.99 -5.82
CA LEU A 45 -5.96 12.06 -6.21
C LEU A 45 -5.22 11.48 -4.99
N SER A 46 -5.21 12.20 -3.86
CA SER A 46 -4.62 11.75 -2.60
C SER A 46 -5.61 10.98 -1.72
N ASP A 47 -6.90 10.97 -2.07
CA ASP A 47 -7.92 10.24 -1.33
C ASP A 47 -7.77 8.73 -1.55
N LYS A 48 -7.61 7.99 -0.45
CA LYS A 48 -7.48 6.53 -0.48
C LYS A 48 -8.72 5.83 -1.02
N ARG A 49 -9.91 6.37 -0.78
CA ARG A 49 -11.14 5.84 -1.37
C ARG A 49 -11.06 5.93 -2.89
N TYR A 50 -10.73 7.09 -3.42
CA TYR A 50 -10.62 7.28 -4.85
C TYR A 50 -9.57 6.34 -5.46
N GLN A 51 -8.36 6.31 -4.90
CA GLN A 51 -7.28 5.47 -5.39
C GLN A 51 -7.64 3.97 -5.41
N LEU A 52 -8.25 3.46 -4.34
CA LEU A 52 -8.63 2.05 -4.25
C LEU A 52 -9.81 1.71 -5.15
N THR A 53 -10.80 2.61 -5.26
CA THR A 53 -11.95 2.40 -6.17
C THR A 53 -11.49 2.30 -7.61
N GLU A 54 -10.70 3.25 -8.10
CA GLU A 54 -10.19 3.25 -9.47
C GLU A 54 -9.31 2.01 -9.73
N PHE A 55 -8.37 1.74 -8.81
CA PHE A 55 -7.46 0.61 -8.97
C PHE A 55 -8.20 -0.74 -9.03
N THR A 56 -9.14 -0.98 -8.12
CA THR A 56 -9.85 -2.27 -8.06
C THR A 56 -10.89 -2.42 -9.16
N ALA A 57 -11.41 -1.33 -9.72
CA ALA A 57 -12.26 -1.35 -10.91
C ALA A 57 -11.46 -1.74 -12.16
N GLU A 58 -10.26 -1.19 -12.32
CA GLU A 58 -9.40 -1.47 -13.48
C GLU A 58 -8.66 -2.81 -13.35
N PHE A 59 -8.16 -3.13 -12.16
CA PHE A 59 -7.33 -4.31 -11.89
C PHE A 59 -7.86 -5.20 -10.76
N PRO A 60 -9.09 -5.74 -10.82
CA PRO A 60 -9.69 -6.48 -9.70
C PRO A 60 -8.90 -7.74 -9.31
N ARG A 61 -8.12 -8.31 -10.23
CA ARG A 61 -7.28 -9.50 -9.99
C ARG A 61 -5.89 -9.16 -9.42
N GLN A 62 -5.58 -7.89 -9.23
CA GLN A 62 -4.32 -7.39 -8.67
C GLN A 62 -4.52 -6.77 -7.27
N CYS A 63 -5.56 -7.22 -6.58
CA CYS A 63 -5.83 -6.88 -5.19
C CYS A 63 -6.13 -8.15 -4.39
N TYR A 64 -5.40 -8.35 -3.30
CA TYR A 64 -5.64 -9.41 -2.34
C TYR A 64 -6.07 -8.84 -0.99
N VAL A 65 -6.89 -9.58 -0.28
CA VAL A 65 -7.27 -9.30 1.10
C VAL A 65 -6.81 -10.42 2.02
N CYS A 66 -6.43 -10.05 3.23
CA CYS A 66 -6.16 -11.01 4.31
C CYS A 66 -7.38 -11.10 5.21
N GLU A 67 -7.93 -12.30 5.32
CA GLU A 67 -9.10 -12.58 6.16
C GLU A 67 -8.71 -13.43 7.38
N ARG A 68 -9.21 -13.05 8.56
CA ARG A 68 -9.09 -13.74 9.83
C ARG A 68 -10.45 -13.80 10.50
N ASN A 69 -10.91 -15.02 10.85
CA ASN A 69 -12.18 -15.21 11.56
C ASN A 69 -13.36 -14.48 10.89
N GLY A 70 -13.43 -14.53 9.54
CA GLY A 70 -14.48 -13.90 8.76
C GLY A 70 -14.38 -12.36 8.65
N LYS A 71 -13.25 -11.76 9.10
CA LYS A 71 -13.00 -10.32 9.00
C LYS A 71 -11.78 -10.04 8.13
N ILE A 72 -11.85 -9.00 7.30
CA ILE A 72 -10.69 -8.51 6.56
C ILE A 72 -9.82 -7.70 7.52
N VAL A 73 -8.56 -8.11 7.64
CA VAL A 73 -7.55 -7.50 8.52
C VAL A 73 -6.38 -6.88 7.75
N GLY A 74 -6.42 -6.91 6.44
CA GLY A 74 -5.41 -6.27 5.60
C GLY A 74 -5.72 -6.44 4.12
N PHE A 75 -5.05 -5.64 3.32
CA PHE A 75 -5.13 -5.71 1.86
C PHE A 75 -3.79 -5.32 1.21
N VAL A 76 -3.60 -5.76 -0.02
CA VAL A 76 -2.46 -5.37 -0.85
C VAL A 76 -2.89 -5.27 -2.29
N THR A 77 -2.55 -4.16 -2.93
CA THR A 77 -2.65 -3.97 -4.38
C THR A 77 -1.26 -4.08 -4.99
N PHE A 78 -1.17 -4.62 -6.19
CA PHE A 78 0.09 -4.82 -6.88
C PHE A 78 -0.08 -4.68 -8.39
N GLY A 79 1.00 -4.49 -9.09
CA GLY A 79 1.00 -4.42 -10.54
C GLY A 79 2.11 -5.26 -11.16
N LEU A 80 2.00 -5.50 -12.47
CA LEU A 80 2.89 -6.33 -13.25
C LEU A 80 3.33 -5.56 -14.51
N ASN A 81 4.63 -5.29 -14.63
CA ASN A 81 5.19 -4.79 -15.87
C ASN A 81 5.81 -5.98 -16.64
N ARG A 82 5.11 -6.42 -17.68
CA ARG A 82 5.50 -7.60 -18.47
C ARG A 82 6.71 -7.33 -19.37
N GLU A 83 6.90 -6.08 -19.79
CA GLU A 83 8.03 -5.69 -20.62
C GLU A 83 9.35 -5.81 -19.85
N THR A 84 9.39 -5.24 -18.65
CA THR A 84 10.58 -5.28 -17.78
C THR A 84 10.62 -6.51 -16.88
N LYS A 85 9.59 -7.34 -16.88
CA LYS A 85 9.41 -8.49 -15.97
C LYS A 85 9.53 -8.09 -14.49
N THR A 86 9.02 -6.91 -14.14
CA THR A 86 9.09 -6.36 -12.78
C THR A 86 7.69 -6.21 -12.20
N GLY A 87 7.44 -6.84 -11.07
CA GLY A 87 6.27 -6.57 -10.25
C GLY A 87 6.46 -5.33 -9.38
N PHE A 88 5.36 -4.75 -8.89
CA PHE A 88 5.42 -3.70 -7.87
C PHE A 88 4.28 -3.82 -6.88
N LEU A 89 4.59 -3.60 -5.61
CA LEU A 89 3.58 -3.40 -4.57
C LEU A 89 3.11 -1.95 -4.62
N SER A 90 1.81 -1.75 -4.49
CA SER A 90 1.19 -0.43 -4.44
C SER A 90 0.56 -0.18 -3.06
N ASN A 91 -0.71 0.21 -2.98
CA ASN A 91 -1.38 0.40 -1.69
C ASN A 91 -1.47 -0.93 -0.93
N ASN A 92 -0.97 -0.96 0.29
CA ASN A 92 -1.08 -2.12 1.16
C ASN A 92 -1.10 -1.69 2.63
N ALA A 93 -1.91 -2.34 3.43
CA ALA A 93 -1.98 -2.10 4.87
C ALA A 93 -2.55 -3.32 5.61
N ALA A 94 -2.08 -3.52 6.84
CA ALA A 94 -2.80 -4.27 7.85
C ALA A 94 -3.66 -3.31 8.68
N ASP A 95 -4.82 -3.77 9.13
CA ASP A 95 -5.67 -2.98 10.04
C ASP A 95 -4.94 -2.78 11.37
N PRO A 96 -4.59 -1.53 11.73
CA PRO A 96 -3.85 -1.26 12.97
C PRO A 96 -4.63 -1.65 14.24
N ASP A 97 -5.95 -1.77 14.14
CA ASP A 97 -6.82 -2.10 15.28
C ASP A 97 -7.13 -3.60 15.37
N SER A 98 -6.68 -4.42 14.42
CA SER A 98 -7.00 -5.86 14.41
C SER A 98 -6.28 -6.65 15.49
N GLY A 99 -5.13 -6.17 15.97
CA GLY A 99 -4.24 -6.94 16.86
C GLY A 99 -3.54 -8.13 16.19
N GLU A 100 -3.81 -8.40 14.91
CA GLU A 100 -3.28 -9.54 14.17
C GLU A 100 -1.81 -9.32 13.76
N LYS A 101 -1.01 -10.36 13.90
CA LYS A 101 0.41 -10.33 13.52
C LYS A 101 0.66 -11.09 12.22
N GLY A 102 1.73 -10.73 11.52
CA GLY A 102 2.16 -11.44 10.31
C GLY A 102 1.32 -11.14 9.05
N VAL A 103 0.27 -10.32 9.13
CA VAL A 103 -0.65 -10.01 8.02
C VAL A 103 0.11 -9.54 6.78
N GLY A 104 1.02 -8.58 6.93
CA GLY A 104 1.82 -8.06 5.80
C GLY A 104 2.68 -9.14 5.15
N GLN A 105 3.35 -9.99 5.96
CA GLN A 105 4.22 -11.05 5.44
C GLN A 105 3.45 -12.09 4.63
N GLU A 106 2.27 -12.48 5.09
CA GLU A 106 1.42 -13.42 4.36
C GLU A 106 0.89 -12.83 3.05
N MET A 107 0.48 -11.56 3.07
CA MET A 107 0.05 -10.86 1.86
C MET A 107 1.18 -10.77 0.83
N TYR A 108 2.39 -10.39 1.27
CA TYR A 108 3.55 -10.28 0.37
C TYR A 108 3.96 -11.64 -0.19
N ALA A 109 3.97 -12.70 0.63
CA ALA A 109 4.27 -14.05 0.15
C ALA A 109 3.31 -14.50 -0.96
N ALA A 110 2.00 -14.27 -0.79
CA ALA A 110 1.00 -14.59 -1.80
C ALA A 110 1.19 -13.78 -3.09
N VAL A 111 1.49 -12.48 -2.97
CA VAL A 111 1.74 -11.61 -4.13
C VAL A 111 3.02 -12.03 -4.85
N PHE A 112 4.10 -12.32 -4.14
CA PHE A 112 5.37 -12.75 -4.76
C PHE A 112 5.21 -14.08 -5.49
N GLU A 113 4.44 -15.02 -4.93
CA GLU A 113 4.14 -16.28 -5.61
C GLU A 113 3.35 -16.03 -6.90
N ARG A 114 2.33 -15.17 -6.85
CA ARG A 114 1.59 -14.76 -8.05
C ARG A 114 2.50 -14.08 -9.08
N MET A 115 3.40 -13.19 -8.65
CA MET A 115 4.35 -12.53 -9.54
C MET A 115 5.28 -13.51 -10.24
N ARG A 116 5.80 -14.54 -9.52
CA ARG A 116 6.63 -15.60 -10.12
C ARG A 116 5.84 -16.40 -11.17
N GLN A 117 4.62 -16.77 -10.87
CA GLN A 117 3.74 -17.48 -11.82
C GLN A 117 3.45 -16.66 -13.09
N GLU A 118 3.43 -15.33 -12.98
CA GLU A 118 3.27 -14.40 -14.09
C GLU A 118 4.59 -14.06 -14.80
N GLY A 119 5.71 -14.71 -14.41
CA GLY A 119 7.01 -14.55 -15.05
C GLY A 119 7.78 -13.29 -14.63
N MET A 120 7.42 -12.67 -13.51
CA MET A 120 8.19 -11.57 -12.95
C MET A 120 9.49 -12.10 -12.31
N ILE A 121 10.60 -11.40 -12.54
CA ILE A 121 11.93 -11.76 -12.04
C ILE A 121 12.44 -10.79 -10.95
N ALA A 122 11.77 -9.66 -10.78
CA ALA A 122 12.06 -8.69 -9.74
C ALA A 122 10.75 -8.06 -9.23
N VAL A 123 10.80 -7.52 -8.02
CA VAL A 123 9.70 -6.74 -7.44
C VAL A 123 10.25 -5.48 -6.80
N LYS A 124 9.51 -4.40 -6.90
CA LYS A 124 9.83 -3.13 -6.23
C LYS A 124 8.65 -2.64 -5.39
N VAL A 125 8.97 -1.80 -4.42
CA VAL A 125 8.01 -1.04 -3.63
C VAL A 125 8.63 0.30 -3.29
N SER A 126 7.82 1.35 -3.24
CA SER A 126 8.25 2.67 -2.80
C SER A 126 7.57 3.04 -1.49
N THR A 127 8.32 3.67 -0.59
CA THR A 127 7.81 4.12 0.71
C THR A 127 8.60 5.34 1.17
N GLY A 128 8.05 6.10 2.12
CA GLY A 128 8.71 7.27 2.69
C GLY A 128 9.81 6.93 3.70
N LEU A 129 10.68 7.91 3.95
CA LEU A 129 11.73 7.83 4.99
C LEU A 129 11.26 8.41 6.33
N ASP A 130 10.09 9.05 6.36
CA ASP A 130 9.49 9.60 7.58
C ASP A 130 9.04 8.50 8.57
N GLU A 131 8.77 8.90 9.81
CA GLU A 131 8.38 7.99 10.88
C GLU A 131 7.05 7.28 10.63
N GLY A 132 6.11 7.92 9.93
CA GLY A 132 4.83 7.31 9.57
C GLY A 132 4.98 6.06 8.69
N HIS A 133 6.04 6.03 7.87
CA HIS A 133 6.36 4.88 7.01
C HIS A 133 7.33 3.87 7.65
N ALA A 134 7.82 4.10 8.86
CA ALA A 134 8.75 3.18 9.52
C ALA A 134 8.20 1.74 9.67
N PRO A 135 6.91 1.52 9.99
CA PRO A 135 6.34 0.17 10.02
C PRO A 135 6.38 -0.52 8.65
N ALA A 136 6.11 0.22 7.57
CA ALA A 136 6.16 -0.31 6.20
C ALA A 136 7.59 -0.69 5.81
N ARG A 137 8.59 0.16 6.08
CA ARG A 137 10.00 -0.17 5.82
C ARG A 137 10.41 -1.47 6.50
N ARG A 138 10.13 -1.61 7.80
CA ARG A 138 10.41 -2.85 8.54
C ARG A 138 9.69 -4.07 7.96
N ALA A 139 8.48 -3.90 7.46
CA ALA A 139 7.74 -4.99 6.84
C ALA A 139 8.37 -5.43 5.52
N TYR A 140 8.82 -4.50 4.69
CA TYR A 140 9.50 -4.79 3.43
C TYR A 140 10.87 -5.44 3.65
N GLU A 141 11.66 -4.94 4.59
CA GLU A 141 12.95 -5.56 4.96
C GLU A 141 12.76 -7.01 5.42
N ARG A 142 11.77 -7.27 6.28
CA ARG A 142 11.43 -8.65 6.68
C ARG A 142 10.93 -9.53 5.53
N ALA A 143 10.36 -8.92 4.48
CA ALA A 143 9.93 -9.63 3.28
C ALA A 143 11.07 -9.86 2.26
N GLY A 144 12.31 -9.47 2.60
CA GLY A 144 13.50 -9.72 1.80
C GLY A 144 13.87 -8.61 0.81
N PHE A 145 13.33 -7.39 0.97
CA PHE A 145 13.82 -6.24 0.20
C PHE A 145 15.14 -5.74 0.80
N GLU A 146 16.26 -6.03 0.14
CA GLU A 146 17.62 -5.75 0.66
C GLU A 146 18.25 -4.48 0.08
N LYS A 147 17.85 -4.09 -1.14
CA LYS A 147 18.44 -2.95 -1.86
C LYS A 147 17.45 -1.80 -1.94
N ASN A 148 17.92 -0.57 -1.76
CA ASN A 148 17.08 0.61 -1.93
C ASN A 148 17.84 1.77 -2.59
N LEU A 149 17.06 2.65 -3.23
CA LEU A 149 17.49 3.96 -3.72
C LEU A 149 16.70 5.02 -2.95
N LYS A 150 17.40 5.94 -2.30
CA LYS A 150 16.78 7.03 -1.55
C LYS A 150 16.51 8.20 -2.49
N SER A 151 15.35 8.85 -2.31
CA SER A 151 14.97 10.04 -3.07
C SER A 151 14.40 11.11 -2.13
N VAL A 152 14.42 12.36 -2.60
CA VAL A 152 13.85 13.52 -1.91
C VAL A 152 12.90 14.23 -2.86
N THR A 153 11.74 14.64 -2.37
CA THR A 153 10.79 15.48 -3.11
C THR A 153 10.78 16.87 -2.51
N TYR A 154 11.01 17.89 -3.34
CA TYR A 154 10.96 19.30 -2.95
C TYR A 154 9.64 19.91 -3.39
N TYR A 155 9.05 20.74 -2.54
CA TYR A 155 7.81 21.46 -2.81
C TYR A 155 8.04 22.97 -2.70
N LYS A 156 7.41 23.73 -3.58
CA LYS A 156 7.45 25.19 -3.56
C LYS A 156 6.08 25.73 -3.95
N LYS A 157 5.56 26.66 -3.16
CA LYS A 157 4.42 27.47 -3.57
C LYS A 157 4.88 28.52 -4.62
N LEU A 158 4.09 28.70 -5.67
CA LEU A 158 4.32 29.71 -6.71
C LEU A 158 3.53 30.98 -6.42
#